data_1bb3924b5a12180d38e9cdae2a29f84f
#
_entry.id   1bb3924b5a12180d38e9cdae2a29f84f
#
_cell.length_a   1.000
_cell.length_b   1.000
_cell.length_c   1.000
_cell.angle_alpha   90.00
_cell.angle_beta   90.00
_cell.angle_gamma   90.00
#
_symmetry.space_group_name_H-M   'P 1'
#
loop_
_entity.id
_entity.type
_entity.pdbx_description
1 polymer ?
#
loop_
_entity_poly.entity_id
_entity_poly.type
_entity_poly.pdbx_seq_one_letter_code
_entity_poly.pdbx_strand_id
1 'polypeptide(L)'
;MVMTIPHNLPASFWEVAPFLIREPYRETEQAVPVAVIGSPGGEVRFESVHPEIARVENGVLRFGATPGATIIVAEAIRDEVVSSRRYIQVDVEKPKAAAVLDWRPSGYVELLPDVTWHFYYFSGWYDASGSNIRVTGELASKVTLDRDYLLRFDVWGEIESVDGPYFDRLEFYVDWWSMRSFNPTYDMNGAPLQPYPVPRRTETIDLSQFTGGTVKLRFLWDTGDGLYQKFDGWFVQNIELIPIGS
;
A
#
# COMPACT_ATOMS: atom_id res chain seq x y z
N MET A 1 -4.36 21.71 17.24
CA MET A 1 -3.79 23.06 17.14
C MET A 1 -4.83 24.07 17.64
N VAL A 2 -4.65 24.69 18.80
CA VAL A 2 -5.61 25.68 19.31
C VAL A 2 -5.29 27.01 18.67
N MET A 3 -6.19 27.49 17.83
CA MET A 3 -6.07 28.81 17.20
C MET A 3 -6.55 29.87 18.19
N THR A 4 -5.63 30.70 18.70
CA THR A 4 -5.99 31.82 19.57
C THR A 4 -6.50 32.96 18.69
N ILE A 5 -7.80 33.27 18.78
CA ILE A 5 -8.40 34.38 18.06
C ILE A 5 -8.01 35.69 18.78
N PRO A 6 -7.47 36.71 18.07
CA PRO A 6 -7.15 38.00 18.67
C PRO A 6 -8.41 38.67 19.23
N HIS A 7 -8.33 39.21 20.46
CA HIS A 7 -9.47 39.81 21.17
C HIS A 7 -9.97 41.15 20.60
N ASN A 8 -9.37 41.70 19.52
CA ASN A 8 -9.71 42.99 18.93
C ASN A 8 -10.08 42.86 17.43
N LEU A 9 -11.01 42.00 17.11
CA LEU A 9 -11.57 41.94 15.74
C LEU A 9 -12.53 43.12 15.51
N PRO A 10 -12.53 43.75 14.32
CA PRO A 10 -13.57 44.76 13.96
C PRO A 10 -14.96 44.18 14.11
N ALA A 11 -15.95 45.03 14.46
CA ALA A 11 -17.34 44.62 14.67
C ALA A 11 -18.00 43.96 13.43
N SER A 12 -17.37 44.06 12.26
CA SER A 12 -17.79 43.46 11.00
C SER A 12 -16.93 42.30 10.55
N PHE A 13 -15.98 41.86 11.42
CA PHE A 13 -15.13 40.71 11.07
C PHE A 13 -15.91 39.41 11.23
N TRP A 14 -15.84 38.58 10.20
CA TRP A 14 -16.28 37.19 10.27
C TRP A 14 -15.49 36.32 9.31
N GLU A 15 -15.41 35.02 9.64
CA GLU A 15 -14.76 33.99 8.85
C GLU A 15 -15.54 32.69 8.92
N VAL A 16 -15.21 31.76 8.04
CA VAL A 16 -15.68 30.38 8.05
C VAL A 16 -14.52 29.42 8.36
N ALA A 17 -14.81 28.40 9.14
CA ALA A 17 -13.84 27.36 9.47
C ALA A 17 -14.49 25.98 9.30
N PRO A 18 -13.77 25.05 8.68
CA PRO A 18 -12.46 25.19 8.03
C PRO A 18 -12.52 25.96 6.72
N PHE A 19 -11.46 26.63 6.30
CA PHE A 19 -11.38 27.36 5.04
C PHE A 19 -10.74 26.56 3.90
N LEU A 20 -10.04 25.47 4.25
CA LEU A 20 -9.42 24.51 3.33
C LEU A 20 -9.61 23.10 3.88
N ILE A 21 -10.14 22.23 3.06
CA ILE A 21 -10.32 20.80 3.37
C ILE A 21 -9.73 19.99 2.23
N ARG A 22 -8.88 19.04 2.58
CA ARG A 22 -8.39 18.00 1.68
C ARG A 22 -8.71 16.66 2.31
N GLU A 23 -9.58 15.92 1.66
CA GLU A 23 -10.02 14.62 2.14
C GLU A 23 -9.85 13.56 1.05
N PRO A 24 -9.39 12.37 1.40
CA PRO A 24 -9.42 11.26 0.46
C PRO A 24 -10.89 10.92 0.15
N TYR A 25 -11.16 10.58 -1.10
CA TYR A 25 -12.47 10.05 -1.47
C TYR A 25 -12.79 8.79 -0.66
N ARG A 26 -13.99 8.73 -0.10
CA ARG A 26 -14.51 7.57 0.61
C ARG A 26 -15.91 7.26 0.10
N GLU A 27 -16.25 5.99 0.02
CA GLU A 27 -17.60 5.55 -0.39
C GLU A 27 -18.67 5.87 0.66
N THR A 28 -18.27 6.11 1.91
CA THR A 28 -19.18 6.47 3.01
C THR A 28 -19.24 7.98 3.18
N GLU A 29 -20.46 8.50 3.40
CA GLU A 29 -20.68 9.92 3.63
C GLU A 29 -19.88 10.42 4.83
N GLN A 30 -19.01 11.39 4.60
CA GLN A 30 -18.29 12.10 5.64
C GLN A 30 -18.94 13.46 5.89
N ALA A 31 -18.88 13.89 7.13
CA ALA A 31 -19.46 15.15 7.56
C ALA A 31 -18.45 15.94 8.41
N VAL A 32 -18.18 17.18 8.01
CA VAL A 32 -17.29 18.10 8.74
C VAL A 32 -18.10 19.29 9.21
N PRO A 33 -18.14 19.61 10.51
CA PRO A 33 -18.82 20.79 11.00
C PRO A 33 -18.23 22.07 10.41
N VAL A 34 -19.09 22.99 9.96
CA VAL A 34 -18.70 24.32 9.49
C VAL A 34 -19.08 25.34 10.55
N ALA A 35 -18.12 26.09 11.03
CA ALA A 35 -18.35 27.17 11.98
C ALA A 35 -18.27 28.54 11.30
N VAL A 36 -19.21 29.40 11.63
CA VAL A 36 -19.13 30.85 11.34
C VAL A 36 -18.54 31.53 12.57
N ILE A 37 -17.40 32.18 12.40
CA ILE A 37 -16.66 32.83 13.48
C ILE A 37 -16.79 34.35 13.33
N GLY A 38 -17.13 35.03 14.43
CA GLY A 38 -17.33 36.50 14.43
C GLY A 38 -18.76 36.92 14.10
N SER A 39 -18.90 38.13 13.57
CA SER A 39 -20.21 38.76 13.31
C SER A 39 -20.40 39.07 11.84
N PRO A 40 -21.10 38.21 11.07
CA PRO A 40 -21.32 38.43 9.63
C PRO A 40 -22.26 39.63 9.35
N GLY A 41 -22.98 40.13 10.35
CA GLY A 41 -23.89 41.27 10.23
C GLY A 41 -25.23 40.91 9.55
N GLY A 42 -25.51 39.63 9.37
CA GLY A 42 -26.73 39.11 8.76
C GLY A 42 -26.76 37.57 8.78
N GLU A 43 -27.70 36.98 8.06
CA GLU A 43 -27.78 35.55 7.87
C GLU A 43 -26.65 35.07 6.96
N VAL A 44 -26.10 33.89 7.24
CA VAL A 44 -25.09 33.27 6.38
C VAL A 44 -25.68 32.11 5.59
N ARG A 45 -25.66 32.24 4.27
CA ARG A 45 -26.07 31.19 3.33
C ARG A 45 -24.84 30.57 2.69
N PHE A 46 -24.86 29.26 2.52
CA PHE A 46 -23.82 28.51 1.85
C PHE A 46 -24.29 28.00 0.49
N GLU A 47 -23.47 28.18 -0.54
CA GLU A 47 -23.71 27.68 -1.88
C GLU A 47 -22.46 27.00 -2.43
N SER A 48 -22.61 25.81 -3.00
CA SER A 48 -21.52 25.07 -3.62
C SER A 48 -21.48 25.30 -5.13
N VAL A 49 -20.29 25.50 -5.68
CA VAL A 49 -20.09 25.58 -7.14
C VAL A 49 -20.33 24.19 -7.77
N HIS A 50 -19.95 23.12 -7.06
CA HIS A 50 -20.13 21.72 -7.48
C HIS A 50 -20.70 20.90 -6.33
N PRO A 51 -22.04 20.93 -6.12
CA PRO A 51 -22.69 20.26 -5.00
C PRO A 51 -22.57 18.73 -5.04
N GLU A 52 -22.28 18.15 -6.21
CA GLU A 52 -21.96 16.73 -6.39
C GLU A 52 -20.60 16.34 -5.80
N ILE A 53 -19.69 17.29 -5.57
CA ILE A 53 -18.40 17.09 -4.90
C ILE A 53 -18.53 17.33 -3.41
N ALA A 54 -19.08 18.48 -3.02
CA ALA A 54 -19.34 18.82 -1.62
C ALA A 54 -20.40 19.93 -1.51
N ARG A 55 -21.18 19.91 -0.43
CA ARG A 55 -22.19 20.94 -0.10
C ARG A 55 -22.30 21.14 1.41
N VAL A 56 -22.79 22.29 1.84
CA VAL A 56 -23.09 22.53 3.25
C VAL A 56 -24.59 22.44 3.48
N GLU A 57 -24.99 21.57 4.40
CA GLU A 57 -26.37 21.38 4.85
C GLU A 57 -26.43 21.49 6.38
N ASN A 58 -27.26 22.37 6.88
CA ASN A 58 -27.47 22.59 8.33
C ASN A 58 -26.16 22.83 9.10
N GLY A 59 -25.22 23.61 8.53
CA GLY A 59 -23.94 23.91 9.17
C GLY A 59 -22.92 22.74 9.13
N VAL A 60 -23.17 21.72 8.31
CA VAL A 60 -22.30 20.59 8.13
C VAL A 60 -21.91 20.46 6.66
N LEU A 61 -20.62 20.43 6.38
CA LEU A 61 -20.12 20.11 5.06
C LEU A 61 -20.25 18.59 4.84
N ARG A 62 -20.93 18.24 3.76
CA ARG A 62 -21.12 16.86 3.30
C ARG A 62 -20.41 16.65 1.98
N PHE A 63 -19.65 15.57 1.90
CA PHE A 63 -18.98 15.18 0.66
C PHE A 63 -19.93 14.34 -0.20
N GLY A 64 -19.92 14.62 -1.49
CA GLY A 64 -20.69 13.84 -2.47
C GLY A 64 -19.94 12.61 -2.98
N ALA A 65 -20.54 11.92 -3.94
CA ALA A 65 -19.99 10.71 -4.54
C ALA A 65 -18.97 10.98 -5.68
N THR A 66 -18.62 12.24 -5.91
CA THR A 66 -17.76 12.63 -7.04
C THR A 66 -16.46 13.23 -6.50
N PRO A 67 -15.29 12.63 -6.82
CA PRO A 67 -14.01 13.25 -6.50
C PRO A 67 -13.75 14.48 -7.37
N GLY A 68 -13.01 15.44 -6.83
CA GLY A 68 -12.67 16.69 -7.51
C GLY A 68 -12.54 17.86 -6.55
N ALA A 69 -12.33 19.06 -7.09
CA ALA A 69 -12.24 20.28 -6.30
C ALA A 69 -13.52 21.12 -6.47
N THR A 70 -13.96 21.72 -5.40
CA THR A 70 -15.06 22.71 -5.41
C THR A 70 -14.79 23.85 -4.44
N ILE A 71 -15.57 24.91 -4.60
CA ILE A 71 -15.59 26.05 -3.68
C ILE A 71 -16.98 26.15 -3.10
N ILE A 72 -17.07 26.23 -1.78
CA ILE A 72 -18.28 26.62 -1.07
C ILE A 72 -18.19 28.10 -0.81
N VAL A 73 -19.18 28.85 -1.29
CA VAL A 73 -19.32 30.28 -1.04
C VAL A 73 -20.24 30.47 0.16
N ALA A 74 -19.72 31.12 1.20
CA ALA A 74 -20.50 31.57 2.34
C ALA A 74 -20.86 33.06 2.15
N GLU A 75 -22.11 33.38 2.03
CA GLU A 75 -22.60 34.74 1.82
C GLU A 75 -23.28 35.29 3.07
N ALA A 76 -22.81 36.41 3.57
CA ALA A 76 -23.52 37.17 4.59
C ALA A 76 -24.61 38.03 3.91
N ILE A 77 -25.87 37.80 4.24
CA ILE A 77 -27.03 38.48 3.64
C ILE A 77 -27.64 39.38 4.69
N ARG A 78 -27.79 40.64 4.32
CA ARG A 78 -28.49 41.65 5.13
C ARG A 78 -29.48 42.39 4.24
N ASP A 79 -30.72 42.52 4.68
CA ASP A 79 -31.79 43.17 3.94
C ASP A 79 -31.90 42.67 2.49
N GLU A 80 -31.83 41.32 2.31
CA GLU A 80 -31.84 40.61 1.03
C GLU A 80 -30.62 40.89 0.10
N VAL A 81 -29.61 41.62 0.57
CA VAL A 81 -28.41 41.95 -0.19
C VAL A 81 -27.21 41.22 0.38
N VAL A 82 -26.40 40.66 -0.50
CA VAL A 82 -25.12 40.05 -0.12
C VAL A 82 -24.16 41.17 0.29
N SER A 83 -23.80 41.20 1.58
CA SER A 83 -22.91 42.21 2.16
C SER A 83 -21.43 41.83 2.08
N SER A 84 -21.15 40.54 2.18
CA SER A 84 -19.76 40.01 2.06
C SER A 84 -19.76 38.50 1.80
N ARG A 85 -18.61 38.00 1.34
CA ARG A 85 -18.40 36.56 1.02
C ARG A 85 -17.17 36.01 1.70
N ARG A 86 -17.22 34.71 2.02
CA ARG A 86 -16.10 33.88 2.44
C ARG A 86 -16.11 32.59 1.64
N TYR A 87 -15.00 31.88 1.65
CA TYR A 87 -14.85 30.70 0.79
C TYR A 87 -14.26 29.53 1.59
N ILE A 88 -14.82 28.35 1.34
CA ILE A 88 -14.23 27.10 1.77
C ILE A 88 -13.75 26.38 0.52
N GLN A 89 -12.48 26.14 0.41
CA GLN A 89 -11.93 25.31 -0.66
C GLN A 89 -12.01 23.85 -0.23
N VAL A 90 -12.59 23.01 -1.06
CA VAL A 90 -12.71 21.56 -0.83
C VAL A 90 -12.03 20.83 -1.98
N ASP A 91 -11.15 19.93 -1.64
CA ASP A 91 -10.47 19.03 -2.58
C ASP A 91 -10.68 17.60 -2.12
N VAL A 92 -11.50 16.85 -2.88
CA VAL A 92 -11.77 15.43 -2.65
C VAL A 92 -10.89 14.65 -3.63
N GLU A 93 -9.83 14.07 -3.11
CA GLU A 93 -8.86 13.33 -3.93
C GLU A 93 -9.52 12.11 -4.59
N LYS A 94 -9.23 11.90 -5.87
CA LYS A 94 -9.65 10.67 -6.55
C LYS A 94 -9.10 9.47 -5.82
N PRO A 95 -9.89 8.38 -5.69
CA PRO A 95 -9.33 7.12 -5.22
C PRO A 95 -8.16 6.78 -6.14
N LYS A 96 -6.98 6.66 -5.56
CA LYS A 96 -5.86 6.13 -6.30
C LYS A 96 -6.17 4.66 -6.57
N ALA A 97 -6.05 4.24 -7.83
CA ALA A 97 -6.21 2.84 -8.19
C ALA A 97 -5.31 2.00 -7.27
N ALA A 98 -5.86 0.92 -6.70
CA ALA A 98 -5.06 0.01 -5.88
C ALA A 98 -3.84 -0.45 -6.69
N ALA A 99 -2.68 -0.50 -6.06
CA ALA A 99 -1.48 -1.01 -6.70
C ALA A 99 -1.73 -2.46 -7.14
N VAL A 100 -1.58 -2.73 -8.44
CA VAL A 100 -1.81 -4.06 -9.01
C VAL A 100 -0.48 -4.77 -9.16
N LEU A 101 -0.42 -6.00 -8.64
CA LEU A 101 0.72 -6.90 -8.81
C LEU A 101 0.52 -7.73 -10.08
N ASP A 102 1.42 -7.57 -11.06
CA ASP A 102 1.51 -8.40 -12.26
C ASP A 102 2.78 -9.25 -12.16
N TRP A 103 2.63 -10.42 -11.52
CA TRP A 103 3.74 -11.33 -11.30
C TRP A 103 4.13 -12.07 -12.58
N ARG A 104 5.41 -12.02 -12.93
CA ARG A 104 5.98 -12.65 -14.12
C ARG A 104 7.11 -13.59 -13.72
N PRO A 105 6.96 -14.88 -14.02
CA PRO A 105 8.01 -15.86 -13.74
C PRO A 105 9.09 -15.85 -14.83
N SER A 106 10.30 -16.22 -14.42
CA SER A 106 11.41 -16.54 -15.31
C SER A 106 12.30 -17.61 -14.68
N GLY A 107 13.00 -18.41 -15.50
CA GLY A 107 13.78 -19.52 -15.03
C GLY A 107 12.88 -20.66 -14.49
N TYR A 108 13.30 -21.27 -13.39
CA TYR A 108 12.63 -22.43 -12.80
C TYR A 108 11.53 -22.03 -11.82
N VAL A 109 10.52 -21.34 -12.34
CA VAL A 109 9.32 -20.89 -11.61
C VAL A 109 8.09 -21.15 -12.47
N GLU A 110 7.08 -21.76 -11.90
CA GLU A 110 5.80 -22.02 -12.55
C GLU A 110 4.60 -21.62 -11.69
N LEU A 111 3.46 -21.43 -12.30
CA LEU A 111 2.19 -21.22 -11.60
C LEU A 111 1.38 -22.50 -11.60
N LEU A 112 1.11 -23.06 -10.43
CA LEU A 112 0.28 -24.23 -10.24
C LEU A 112 -1.22 -23.89 -10.38
N PRO A 113 -2.10 -24.90 -10.65
CA PRO A 113 -3.54 -24.67 -10.84
C PRO A 113 -4.26 -24.04 -9.65
N ASP A 114 -3.75 -24.18 -8.43
CA ASP A 114 -4.28 -23.58 -7.20
C ASP A 114 -3.76 -22.15 -6.92
N VAL A 115 -3.17 -21.51 -7.94
CA VAL A 115 -2.58 -20.17 -7.86
C VAL A 115 -1.37 -20.08 -6.93
N THR A 116 -0.66 -21.20 -6.76
CA THR A 116 0.61 -21.26 -6.04
C THR A 116 1.77 -21.08 -7.01
N TRP A 117 2.69 -20.18 -6.68
CA TRP A 117 3.99 -20.08 -7.37
C TRP A 117 4.93 -21.11 -6.82
N HIS A 118 5.46 -21.96 -7.72
CA HIS A 118 6.37 -23.06 -7.40
C HIS A 118 7.75 -22.76 -7.98
N PHE A 119 8.74 -22.72 -7.10
CA PHE A 119 10.16 -22.59 -7.44
C PHE A 119 10.77 -23.97 -7.34
N TYR A 120 11.01 -24.60 -8.46
CA TYR A 120 11.29 -26.01 -8.54
C TYR A 120 12.73 -26.32 -8.97
N TYR A 121 13.16 -27.52 -8.66
CA TYR A 121 14.42 -28.04 -9.15
C TYR A 121 14.27 -28.55 -10.58
N PHE A 122 15.41 -28.61 -11.28
CA PHE A 122 15.45 -29.26 -12.57
C PHE A 122 15.19 -30.76 -12.42
N SER A 123 14.05 -31.25 -12.90
CA SER A 123 13.68 -32.68 -12.84
C SER A 123 14.39 -33.54 -13.88
N GLY A 124 15.50 -33.06 -14.45
CA GLY A 124 16.36 -33.82 -15.33
C GLY A 124 17.05 -34.93 -14.52
N TRP A 125 17.00 -36.14 -15.03
CA TRP A 125 17.70 -37.28 -14.50
C TRP A 125 19.06 -36.87 -14.01
N TYR A 126 19.40 -37.27 -12.79
CA TYR A 126 20.74 -37.26 -12.25
C TYR A 126 21.61 -37.99 -13.29
N ASP A 127 22.19 -37.25 -14.19
CA ASP A 127 23.22 -37.80 -15.06
C ASP A 127 24.36 -38.19 -14.14
N ALA A 128 24.66 -39.48 -14.10
CA ALA A 128 25.82 -40.04 -13.37
C ALA A 128 27.15 -39.38 -13.80
N SER A 129 27.13 -38.50 -14.80
CA SER A 129 28.28 -37.69 -15.24
C SER A 129 28.57 -36.48 -14.34
N GLY A 130 27.77 -36.21 -13.29
CA GLY A 130 28.08 -35.18 -12.30
C GLY A 130 28.01 -33.73 -12.82
N SER A 131 27.14 -33.46 -13.78
CA SER A 131 26.91 -32.06 -14.22
C SER A 131 26.13 -31.31 -13.13
N ASN A 132 26.82 -30.51 -12.34
CA ASN A 132 26.28 -29.60 -11.35
C ASN A 132 25.53 -28.47 -12.06
N ILE A 133 24.24 -28.61 -12.26
CA ILE A 133 23.39 -27.54 -12.84
C ILE A 133 22.83 -26.73 -11.70
N ARG A 134 23.40 -25.58 -11.45
CA ARG A 134 22.80 -24.56 -10.59
C ARG A 134 21.50 -24.08 -11.22
N VAL A 135 20.43 -24.11 -10.45
CA VAL A 135 19.10 -23.68 -10.86
C VAL A 135 18.82 -22.30 -10.30
N THR A 136 18.27 -21.43 -11.11
CA THR A 136 17.80 -20.12 -10.67
C THR A 136 16.42 -19.84 -11.24
N GLY A 137 15.61 -19.10 -10.45
CA GLY A 137 14.29 -18.66 -10.87
C GLY A 137 13.96 -17.30 -10.26
N GLU A 138 13.21 -16.50 -10.97
CA GLU A 138 12.75 -15.20 -10.49
C GLU A 138 11.24 -15.07 -10.74
N LEU A 139 10.50 -14.68 -9.70
CA LEU A 139 9.13 -14.20 -9.79
C LEU A 139 9.15 -12.71 -9.50
N ALA A 140 8.81 -11.88 -10.51
CA ALA A 140 8.94 -10.43 -10.39
C ALA A 140 7.66 -9.69 -10.76
N SER A 141 7.41 -8.58 -10.07
CA SER A 141 6.36 -7.63 -10.39
C SER A 141 6.88 -6.20 -10.27
N LYS A 142 6.53 -5.35 -11.23
CA LYS A 142 6.82 -3.91 -11.16
C LYS A 142 5.57 -3.19 -10.69
N VAL A 143 5.69 -2.43 -9.61
CA VAL A 143 4.55 -1.76 -8.97
C VAL A 143 4.89 -0.34 -8.55
N THR A 144 3.93 0.58 -8.66
CA THR A 144 4.03 1.92 -8.10
C THR A 144 3.35 1.94 -6.73
N LEU A 145 4.12 2.26 -5.69
CA LEU A 145 3.63 2.35 -4.32
C LEU A 145 3.23 3.80 -4.06
N ASP A 146 1.96 4.11 -4.25
CA ASP A 146 1.41 5.47 -4.13
C ASP A 146 1.13 5.89 -2.67
N ARG A 147 1.19 4.93 -1.74
CA ARG A 147 1.04 5.07 -0.28
C ARG A 147 1.83 3.98 0.43
N ASP A 148 1.77 3.94 1.75
CA ASP A 148 2.38 2.90 2.54
C ASP A 148 1.66 1.56 2.34
N TYR A 149 2.43 0.49 2.14
CA TYR A 149 1.91 -0.86 1.94
C TYR A 149 2.66 -1.88 2.77
N LEU A 150 1.93 -2.90 3.20
CA LEU A 150 2.48 -4.20 3.58
C LEU A 150 2.34 -5.16 2.40
N LEU A 151 3.38 -5.92 2.11
CA LEU A 151 3.29 -7.10 1.26
C LEU A 151 3.08 -8.31 2.16
N ARG A 152 1.96 -9.03 1.98
CA ARG A 152 1.64 -10.26 2.70
C ARG A 152 1.59 -11.42 1.74
N PHE A 153 2.13 -12.58 2.15
CA PHE A 153 2.10 -13.82 1.37
C PHE A 153 2.35 -15.01 2.27
N ASP A 154 1.97 -16.19 1.79
CA ASP A 154 2.33 -17.46 2.40
C ASP A 154 3.56 -18.04 1.72
N VAL A 155 4.47 -18.63 2.51
CA VAL A 155 5.69 -19.28 2.02
C VAL A 155 5.95 -20.58 2.77
N TRP A 156 6.40 -21.63 2.05
CA TRP A 156 6.84 -22.90 2.59
C TRP A 156 7.77 -23.60 1.60
N GLY A 157 8.47 -24.64 2.05
CA GLY A 157 9.37 -25.34 1.15
C GLY A 157 9.85 -26.67 1.69
N GLU A 158 10.23 -27.54 0.76
CA GLU A 158 11.00 -28.74 0.98
C GLU A 158 12.27 -28.61 0.14
N ILE A 159 13.39 -28.35 0.83
CA ILE A 159 14.68 -28.03 0.23
C ILE A 159 15.77 -28.90 0.83
N GLU A 160 16.98 -28.83 0.28
CA GLU A 160 18.12 -29.48 0.89
C GLU A 160 18.46 -28.86 2.25
N SER A 161 18.64 -29.69 3.29
CA SER A 161 18.91 -29.24 4.66
C SER A 161 20.35 -29.38 5.09
N VAL A 162 21.21 -29.98 4.24
CA VAL A 162 22.47 -30.55 4.71
C VAL A 162 23.66 -29.58 4.65
N ASP A 163 23.65 -28.61 3.74
CA ASP A 163 24.84 -27.82 3.42
C ASP A 163 24.80 -26.35 3.88
N GLY A 164 23.88 -26.00 4.78
CA GLY A 164 23.85 -24.69 5.43
C GLY A 164 23.13 -23.60 4.62
N PRO A 165 23.27 -22.33 5.04
CA PRO A 165 22.42 -21.23 4.58
C PRO A 165 22.74 -20.72 3.16
N TYR A 166 23.67 -21.32 2.45
CA TYR A 166 24.15 -20.83 1.15
C TYR A 166 23.49 -21.48 -0.05
N PHE A 167 22.79 -22.59 0.18
CA PHE A 167 22.15 -23.38 -0.86
C PHE A 167 20.62 -23.27 -0.78
N ASP A 168 19.96 -23.54 -1.88
CA ASP A 168 18.51 -23.62 -1.99
C ASP A 168 17.77 -22.37 -1.44
N ARG A 169 18.30 -21.21 -1.78
CA ARG A 169 17.81 -19.95 -1.21
C ARG A 169 16.59 -19.41 -1.94
N LEU A 170 15.57 -19.08 -1.16
CA LEU A 170 14.53 -18.18 -1.60
C LEU A 170 14.67 -16.86 -0.83
N GLU A 171 14.80 -15.77 -1.56
CA GLU A 171 14.96 -14.43 -0.99
C GLU A 171 13.98 -13.47 -1.63
N PHE A 172 13.49 -12.50 -0.85
CA PHE A 172 12.65 -11.42 -1.36
C PHE A 172 13.44 -10.12 -1.44
N TYR A 173 13.33 -9.44 -2.59
CA TYR A 173 13.99 -8.18 -2.89
C TYR A 173 13.00 -7.09 -3.29
N VAL A 174 13.34 -5.85 -2.93
CA VAL A 174 12.78 -4.64 -3.52
C VAL A 174 13.90 -3.94 -4.28
N ASP A 175 13.79 -3.89 -5.60
CA ASP A 175 14.88 -3.52 -6.52
C ASP A 175 16.14 -4.37 -6.26
N TRP A 176 17.20 -3.79 -5.67
CA TRP A 176 18.44 -4.50 -5.28
C TRP A 176 18.57 -4.78 -3.77
N TRP A 177 17.59 -4.30 -2.98
CA TRP A 177 17.62 -4.48 -1.53
C TRP A 177 17.05 -5.86 -1.14
N SER A 178 17.88 -6.71 -0.51
CA SER A 178 17.40 -7.94 0.11
C SER A 178 16.60 -7.60 1.37
N MET A 179 15.32 -7.89 1.36
CA MET A 179 14.39 -7.63 2.45
C MET A 179 14.23 -8.82 3.38
N ARG A 180 14.30 -10.03 2.83
CA ARG A 180 14.05 -11.25 3.57
C ARG A 180 14.67 -12.46 2.90
N SER A 181 15.33 -13.34 3.70
CA SER A 181 15.67 -14.71 3.33
C SER A 181 14.72 -15.66 4.05
N PHE A 182 14.26 -16.70 3.36
CA PHE A 182 13.29 -17.66 3.91
C PHE A 182 13.95 -18.95 4.36
N ASN A 183 15.22 -19.15 4.03
CA ASN A 183 15.97 -20.32 4.39
C ASN A 183 16.00 -20.57 5.90
N PRO A 184 16.06 -21.83 6.34
CA PRO A 184 16.32 -22.16 7.71
C PRO A 184 17.62 -21.52 8.20
N THR A 185 17.64 -21.10 9.45
CA THR A 185 18.87 -20.72 10.14
C THR A 185 19.50 -21.95 10.80
N TYR A 186 20.83 -21.97 10.84
CA TYR A 186 21.62 -23.09 11.35
C TYR A 186 22.43 -22.66 12.56
N ASP A 187 22.68 -23.60 13.46
CA ASP A 187 23.60 -23.39 14.58
C ASP A 187 25.06 -23.48 14.12
N MET A 188 26.01 -23.31 15.06
CA MET A 188 27.44 -23.38 14.77
C MET A 188 27.92 -24.79 14.35
N ASN A 189 27.08 -25.81 14.52
CA ASN A 189 27.39 -27.20 14.16
C ASN A 189 26.73 -27.62 12.84
N GLY A 190 26.03 -26.68 12.17
CA GLY A 190 25.29 -26.94 10.93
C GLY A 190 23.93 -27.61 11.12
N ALA A 191 23.41 -27.67 12.37
CA ALA A 191 22.07 -28.20 12.59
C ALA A 191 21.01 -27.10 12.39
N PRO A 192 19.88 -27.37 11.67
CA PRO A 192 18.85 -26.41 11.44
C PRO A 192 18.19 -26.00 12.77
N LEU A 193 18.08 -24.69 13.02
CA LEU A 193 17.40 -24.11 14.19
C LEU A 193 15.89 -24.04 14.03
N GLN A 194 15.36 -24.38 12.85
CA GLN A 194 13.95 -24.34 12.52
C GLN A 194 13.48 -25.70 12.00
N PRO A 195 12.16 -25.98 12.06
CA PRO A 195 11.60 -27.21 11.51
C PRO A 195 11.93 -27.37 10.02
N TYR A 196 12.25 -28.60 9.64
CA TYR A 196 12.47 -29.03 8.27
C TYR A 196 11.58 -30.27 7.97
N PRO A 197 10.87 -30.31 6.83
CA PRO A 197 10.71 -29.27 5.81
C PRO A 197 10.19 -27.95 6.39
N VAL A 198 10.42 -26.83 5.68
CA VAL A 198 10.00 -25.51 6.14
C VAL A 198 8.47 -25.43 6.12
N PRO A 199 7.81 -25.31 7.28
CA PRO A 199 6.36 -25.31 7.33
C PRO A 199 5.77 -24.06 6.68
N ARG A 200 4.54 -24.19 6.17
CA ARG A 200 3.79 -23.04 5.65
C ARG A 200 3.60 -21.98 6.74
N ARG A 201 3.95 -20.76 6.40
CA ARG A 201 3.78 -19.59 7.26
C ARG A 201 3.43 -18.37 6.45
N THR A 202 2.72 -17.44 7.07
CA THR A 202 2.43 -16.13 6.48
C THR A 202 3.55 -15.16 6.86
N GLU A 203 4.11 -14.51 5.86
CA GLU A 203 5.10 -13.44 6.02
C GLU A 203 4.46 -12.10 5.68
N THR A 204 4.96 -11.06 6.34
CA THR A 204 4.56 -9.67 6.09
C THR A 204 5.80 -8.80 6.02
N ILE A 205 5.91 -8.01 4.95
CA ILE A 205 7.05 -7.11 4.71
C ILE A 205 6.53 -5.69 4.58
N ASP A 206 7.08 -4.79 5.37
CA ASP A 206 6.77 -3.35 5.31
C ASP A 206 7.49 -2.71 4.13
N LEU A 207 6.72 -2.10 3.22
CA LEU A 207 7.22 -1.41 2.02
C LEU A 207 7.16 0.11 2.14
N SER A 208 6.82 0.66 3.31
CA SER A 208 6.59 2.12 3.51
C SER A 208 7.79 2.97 3.13
N GLN A 209 9.01 2.46 3.32
CA GLN A 209 10.24 3.16 2.91
C GLN A 209 10.38 3.41 1.40
N PHE A 210 9.56 2.75 0.58
CA PHE A 210 9.56 2.85 -0.88
C PHE A 210 8.36 3.63 -1.41
N THR A 211 7.55 4.19 -0.53
CA THR A 211 6.35 4.97 -0.89
C THR A 211 6.69 6.14 -1.81
N GLY A 212 5.84 6.39 -2.80
CA GLY A 212 6.01 7.42 -3.83
C GLY A 212 6.85 6.98 -5.02
N GLY A 213 7.44 5.77 -4.98
CA GLY A 213 8.29 5.23 -6.03
C GLY A 213 7.64 4.10 -6.85
N THR A 214 8.24 3.81 -7.99
CA THR A 214 7.98 2.60 -8.76
C THR A 214 9.13 1.64 -8.53
N VAL A 215 8.84 0.47 -7.97
CA VAL A 215 9.83 -0.52 -7.57
C VAL A 215 9.61 -1.86 -8.27
N LYS A 216 10.64 -2.68 -8.34
CA LYS A 216 10.57 -4.07 -8.76
C LYS A 216 10.59 -4.97 -7.51
N LEU A 217 9.48 -5.63 -7.23
CA LEU A 217 9.38 -6.68 -6.22
C LEU A 217 9.83 -8.01 -6.84
N ARG A 218 10.65 -8.79 -6.12
CA ARG A 218 11.19 -10.06 -6.63
C ARG A 218 11.30 -11.11 -5.55
N PHE A 219 10.84 -12.32 -5.87
CA PHE A 219 11.30 -13.54 -5.22
C PHE A 219 12.39 -14.15 -6.09
N LEU A 220 13.55 -14.36 -5.53
CA LEU A 220 14.71 -14.93 -6.22
C LEU A 220 15.02 -16.30 -5.64
N TRP A 221 14.98 -17.32 -6.48
CA TRP A 221 15.34 -18.67 -6.21
C TRP A 221 16.74 -18.96 -6.73
N ASP A 222 17.57 -19.63 -5.91
CA ASP A 222 18.93 -19.98 -6.28
C ASP A 222 19.39 -21.20 -5.47
N THR A 223 19.63 -22.32 -6.15
CA THR A 223 20.14 -23.54 -5.50
C THR A 223 21.58 -23.42 -5.01
N GLY A 224 22.33 -22.42 -5.51
CA GLY A 224 23.74 -22.26 -5.17
C GLY A 224 24.65 -23.23 -5.93
N ASP A 225 24.28 -24.51 -6.00
CA ASP A 225 24.95 -25.54 -6.78
C ASP A 225 23.97 -26.47 -7.51
N GLY A 226 24.41 -27.61 -7.99
CA GLY A 226 23.60 -28.59 -8.71
C GLY A 226 23.50 -29.95 -8.00
N LEU A 227 23.89 -30.03 -6.72
CA LEU A 227 23.85 -31.27 -5.95
C LEU A 227 22.48 -31.44 -5.28
N TYR A 228 22.09 -32.69 -5.04
CA TYR A 228 20.91 -33.08 -4.23
C TYR A 228 19.57 -32.45 -4.62
N GLN A 229 19.35 -32.17 -5.89
CA GLN A 229 18.11 -31.54 -6.40
C GLN A 229 16.93 -32.53 -6.46
N LYS A 230 16.55 -33.13 -5.33
CA LYS A 230 15.46 -34.13 -5.23
C LYS A 230 14.26 -33.67 -4.42
N PHE A 231 14.24 -32.41 -4.05
CA PHE A 231 13.22 -31.83 -3.19
C PHE A 231 12.16 -31.12 -4.02
N ASP A 232 11.03 -30.78 -3.39
CA ASP A 232 9.94 -30.07 -4.06
C ASP A 232 10.28 -28.59 -4.34
N GLY A 233 11.21 -28.00 -3.58
CA GLY A 233 11.59 -26.60 -3.72
C GLY A 233 10.76 -25.67 -2.84
N TRP A 234 10.53 -24.43 -3.30
CA TRP A 234 9.81 -23.43 -2.57
C TRP A 234 8.44 -23.13 -3.18
N PHE A 235 7.51 -22.75 -2.33
CA PHE A 235 6.16 -22.36 -2.72
C PHE A 235 5.81 -21.00 -2.12
N VAL A 236 5.16 -20.16 -2.93
CA VAL A 236 4.65 -18.86 -2.52
C VAL A 236 3.21 -18.72 -3.01
N GLN A 237 2.29 -18.30 -2.12
CA GLN A 237 0.88 -18.17 -2.43
C GLN A 237 0.28 -16.95 -1.72
N ASN A 238 -0.92 -16.54 -2.13
CA ASN A 238 -1.68 -15.46 -1.48
C ASN A 238 -0.91 -14.14 -1.39
N ILE A 239 -0.19 -13.77 -2.46
CA ILE A 239 0.60 -12.55 -2.49
C ILE A 239 -0.33 -11.34 -2.68
N GLU A 240 -0.38 -10.45 -1.70
CA GLU A 240 -1.23 -9.27 -1.72
C GLU A 240 -0.54 -8.03 -1.16
N LEU A 241 -0.88 -6.86 -1.71
CA LEU A 241 -0.52 -5.56 -1.16
C LEU A 241 -1.66 -5.03 -0.30
N ILE A 242 -1.36 -4.76 0.97
CA ILE A 242 -2.30 -4.25 1.95
C ILE A 242 -1.93 -2.79 2.24
N PRO A 243 -2.80 -1.82 1.93
CA PRO A 243 -2.52 -0.43 2.25
C PRO A 243 -2.51 -0.22 3.77
N ILE A 244 -1.54 0.57 4.26
CA ILE A 244 -1.45 0.99 5.66
C ILE A 244 -2.01 2.40 5.77
N GLY A 245 -2.94 2.62 6.69
CA GLY A 245 -3.47 3.95 7.00
C GLY A 245 -4.31 4.53 5.85
N SER A 246 -5.57 4.36 5.93
CA SER A 246 -6.60 5.15 5.23
C SER A 246 -7.30 6.07 6.22
#